data_10ebdfbc7bf2adfab3cd309502c850ad
#
_entry.id   10ebdfbc7bf2adfab3cd309502c850ad
#
_cell.length_a   1.000
_cell.length_b   1.000
_cell.length_c   1.000
_cell.angle_alpha   90.00
_cell.angle_beta   90.00
_cell.angle_gamma   90.00
#
_symmetry.space_group_name_H-M   'P 1'
#
loop_
_entity.id
_entity.type
_entity.pdbx_description
1 polymer ?
#
loop_
_entity_poly.entity_id
_entity_poly.type
_entity_poly.pdbx_seq_one_letter_code
_entity_poly.pdbx_strand_id
1 'polypeptide(L)' 'MNKENRETAGIWADHLGDAHVGCYGLLDDLKNDEATEAEIGNIVEASKLIDRAIDLLTAVYEGTVIDDHKA' A
#
# COMPACT_ATOMS: atom_id res chain seq x y z
N MET A 1 19.95 -9.38 2.06
CA MET A 1 18.74 -10.10 1.63
C MET A 1 19.00 -10.76 0.29
N ASN A 2 18.57 -12.00 0.10
CA ASN A 2 18.81 -12.70 -1.15
C ASN A 2 17.84 -12.27 -2.26
N LYS A 3 18.18 -12.63 -3.49
CA LYS A 3 17.39 -12.26 -4.67
C LYS A 3 15.95 -12.75 -4.61
N GLU A 4 15.76 -13.97 -4.13
CA GLU A 4 14.43 -14.58 -4.05
C GLU A 4 13.50 -13.79 -3.13
N ASN A 5 14.00 -13.35 -1.98
CA ASN A 5 13.21 -12.55 -1.06
C ASN A 5 12.90 -11.16 -1.62
N ARG A 6 13.81 -10.58 -2.38
CA ARG A 6 13.54 -9.30 -3.05
C ARG A 6 12.43 -9.44 -4.09
N GLU A 7 12.47 -10.50 -4.87
CA GLU A 7 11.43 -10.77 -5.87
C GLU A 7 10.08 -10.98 -5.19
N THR A 8 10.07 -11.66 -4.06
CA THR A 8 8.84 -11.85 -3.27
C THR A 8 8.28 -10.51 -2.78
N ALA A 9 9.15 -9.60 -2.35
CA ALA A 9 8.70 -8.26 -1.95
C ALA A 9 8.04 -7.52 -3.11
N GLY A 10 8.58 -7.65 -4.32
CA GLY A 10 7.98 -7.06 -5.52
C GLY A 10 6.60 -7.65 -5.83
N ILE A 11 6.43 -8.95 -5.64
CA ILE A 11 5.13 -9.61 -5.84
C ILE A 11 4.10 -9.05 -4.86
N TRP A 12 4.46 -8.90 -3.59
CA TRP A 12 3.54 -8.34 -2.60
C TRP A 12 3.22 -6.87 -2.86
N ALA A 13 4.18 -6.10 -3.38
CA ALA A 13 3.92 -4.73 -3.79
C ALA A 13 2.85 -4.69 -4.90
N ASP A 14 2.91 -5.61 -5.86
CA ASP A 14 1.91 -5.69 -6.93
C ASP A 14 0.53 -6.04 -6.38
N HIS A 15 0.45 -6.97 -5.43
CA HIS A 15 -0.82 -7.31 -4.79
C HIS A 15 -1.42 -6.12 -4.03
N LEU A 16 -0.58 -5.36 -3.35
CA LEU A 16 -1.03 -4.15 -2.66
C LEU A 16 -1.48 -3.07 -3.65
N GLY A 17 -0.88 -3.02 -4.83
CA GLY A 17 -1.34 -2.13 -5.90
C GLY A 17 -2.78 -2.40 -6.28
N ASP A 18 -3.16 -3.67 -6.40
CA ASP A 18 -4.54 -4.07 -6.68
C ASP A 18 -5.46 -3.66 -5.53
N ALA A 19 -5.03 -3.84 -4.29
CA ALA A 19 -5.81 -3.42 -3.13
C ALA A 19 -5.99 -1.90 -3.08
N HIS A 20 -4.97 -1.14 -3.49
CA HIS A 20 -5.03 0.31 -3.55
C HIS A 20 -6.10 0.79 -4.53
N VAL A 21 -6.13 0.18 -5.72
CA VAL A 21 -7.17 0.45 -6.72
C VAL A 21 -8.55 0.08 -6.16
N GLY A 22 -8.65 -1.04 -5.44
CA GLY A 22 -9.88 -1.45 -4.78
C GLY A 22 -10.42 -0.41 -3.80
N CYS A 23 -9.52 0.26 -3.06
CA CYS A 23 -9.92 1.34 -2.15
C CYS A 23 -10.55 2.51 -2.90
N TYR A 24 -10.03 2.89 -4.05
CA TYR A 24 -10.62 3.96 -4.86
C TYR A 24 -12.02 3.58 -5.36
N GLY A 25 -12.19 2.35 -5.83
CA GLY A 25 -13.51 1.86 -6.23
C GLY A 25 -14.51 1.88 -5.08
N LEU A 26 -14.06 1.46 -3.90
CA LEU A 26 -14.90 1.50 -2.71
C LEU A 26 -15.29 2.92 -2.33
N LEU A 27 -14.35 3.87 -2.41
CA LEU A 27 -14.65 5.28 -2.14
C LEU A 27 -15.72 5.83 -3.07
N ASP A 28 -15.69 5.47 -4.34
CA ASP A 28 -16.74 5.87 -5.29
C ASP A 28 -18.10 5.29 -4.90
N ASP A 29 -18.13 4.03 -4.49
CA ASP A 29 -19.35 3.37 -4.06
C ASP A 29 -19.91 4.02 -2.79
N LEU A 30 -19.03 4.38 -1.85
CA LEU A 30 -19.45 5.00 -0.59
C LEU A 30 -20.08 6.38 -0.78
N LYS A 31 -19.73 7.11 -1.83
CA LYS A 31 -20.33 8.40 -2.14
C LYS A 31 -21.83 8.27 -2.43
N ASN A 32 -22.26 7.10 -2.89
CA ASN A 32 -23.64 6.82 -3.25
C ASN A 32 -24.40 6.02 -2.18
N ASP A 33 -23.75 5.72 -1.06
CA ASP A 33 -24.23 4.78 -0.03
C ASP A 33 -24.38 5.41 1.36
N GLU A 34 -24.59 6.71 1.43
CA GLU A 34 -24.80 7.42 2.71
C GLU A 34 -23.78 7.08 3.79
N ALA A 35 -22.54 6.78 3.40
CA ALA A 35 -21.48 6.47 4.35
C ALA A 35 -21.16 7.67 5.24
N THR A 36 -20.81 7.41 6.49
CA THR A 36 -20.42 8.48 7.43
C THR A 36 -19.02 9.01 7.08
N GLU A 37 -18.73 10.22 7.54
CA GLU A 37 -17.39 10.78 7.39
C GLU A 37 -16.32 9.90 8.02
N ALA A 38 -16.64 9.25 9.16
CA ALA A 38 -15.72 8.34 9.82
C ALA A 38 -15.41 7.11 8.96
N GLU A 39 -16.44 6.55 8.32
CA GLU A 39 -16.26 5.41 7.42
C GLU A 39 -15.41 5.77 6.21
N ILE A 40 -15.71 6.89 5.59
CA ILE A 40 -14.92 7.39 4.44
C ILE A 40 -13.49 7.68 4.88
N GLY A 41 -13.30 8.32 6.04
CA GLY A 41 -11.99 8.62 6.57
C GLY A 41 -11.15 7.38 6.81
N ASN A 42 -11.77 6.30 7.29
CA ASN A 42 -11.05 5.03 7.49
C ASN A 42 -10.55 4.44 6.17
N ILE A 43 -11.35 4.52 5.11
CA ILE A 43 -10.93 4.01 3.80
C ILE A 43 -9.81 4.88 3.20
N VAL A 44 -9.91 6.19 3.33
CA VAL A 44 -8.85 7.11 2.91
C VAL A 44 -7.54 6.80 3.64
N GLU A 45 -7.60 6.61 4.96
CA GLU A 45 -6.42 6.28 5.76
C GLU A 45 -5.84 4.93 5.35
N ALA A 46 -6.67 3.93 5.13
CA ALA A 46 -6.23 2.62 4.65
C ALA A 46 -5.51 2.74 3.31
N SER A 47 -6.05 3.55 2.40
CA SER A 47 -5.42 3.80 1.09
C SER A 47 -4.02 4.40 1.24
N LYS A 48 -3.85 5.35 2.15
CA LYS A 48 -2.54 5.97 2.42
C LYS A 48 -1.55 4.96 2.99
N LEU A 49 -1.99 4.09 3.89
CA LEU A 49 -1.15 3.07 4.49
C LEU A 49 -0.72 2.03 3.46
N ILE A 50 -1.63 1.65 2.57
CA ILE A 50 -1.33 0.73 1.48
C ILE A 50 -0.29 1.36 0.54
N ASP A 51 -0.46 2.61 0.17
CA ASP A 51 0.48 3.33 -0.68
C ASP A 51 1.87 3.37 -0.04
N ARG A 52 1.94 3.66 1.24
CA ARG A 52 3.21 3.64 2.00
C ARG A 52 3.84 2.25 2.00
N ALA A 53 3.04 1.20 2.19
CA ALA A 53 3.53 -0.17 2.18
C ALA A 53 4.09 -0.56 0.81
N ILE A 54 3.44 -0.12 -0.28
CA ILE A 54 3.93 -0.34 -1.63
C ILE A 54 5.32 0.28 -1.79
N ASP A 55 5.50 1.52 -1.36
CA ASP A 55 6.79 2.22 -1.46
C ASP A 55 7.88 1.46 -0.71
N LEU A 56 7.58 0.99 0.51
CA LEU A 56 8.54 0.27 1.33
C LEU A 56 8.94 -1.07 0.70
N LEU A 57 7.97 -1.82 0.19
CA LEU A 57 8.25 -3.10 -0.46
C LEU A 57 8.98 -2.92 -1.79
N THR A 58 8.63 -1.90 -2.53
CA THR A 58 9.31 -1.57 -3.79
C THR A 58 10.78 -1.22 -3.53
N ALA A 59 11.06 -0.48 -2.46
CA ALA A 59 12.44 -0.17 -2.07
C ALA A 59 13.23 -1.43 -1.76
N VAL A 60 12.62 -2.42 -1.09
CA VAL A 60 13.26 -3.72 -0.85
C VAL A 60 13.54 -4.44 -2.17
N TYR A 61 12.57 -4.48 -3.05
CA TYR A 61 12.71 -5.11 -4.36
C TYR A 61 13.84 -4.49 -5.18
N GLU A 62 13.92 -3.17 -5.19
CA GLU A 62 14.93 -2.42 -5.94
C GLU A 62 16.29 -2.38 -5.25
N GLY A 63 16.37 -2.78 -3.98
CA GLY A 63 17.60 -2.72 -3.21
C GLY A 63 17.98 -1.29 -2.81
N THR A 64 17.00 -0.40 -2.67
CA THR A 64 17.22 1.02 -2.35
C THR A 64 16.85 1.39 -0.92
N VAL A 65 16.68 0.39 -0.06
CA VAL A 65 16.36 0.63 1.35
C VAL A 65 17.50 1.38 2.01
N ILE A 66 17.15 2.44 2.72
CA ILE A 66 18.10 3.18 3.56
C ILE A 66 18.01 2.60 4.97
N ASP A 67 19.14 2.09 5.47
CA ASP A 67 19.20 1.51 6.81
C ASP A 67 19.68 2.58 7.81
N ASP A 68 18.73 3.29 8.39
CA ASP A 68 19.01 4.35 9.36
C ASP A 68 19.50 3.80 10.71
N HIS A 69 19.41 2.48 10.92
CA HIS A 69 19.84 1.87 12.17
C HIS A 69 21.35 1.67 12.26
N LYS A 70 22.05 1.94 11.19
CA LYS A 70 23.51 1.84 11.16
C LYS A 70 24.23 3.13 11.55
N ALA A 71 23.49 4.05 12.03
CA ALA A 71 24.07 5.33 12.45
C ALA A 71 25.10 5.15 13.58
#